data_79b0c881634df1e2c94c76f46126aa40
#
_entry.id   79b0c881634df1e2c94c76f46126aa40
#
_cell.length_a   1.000
_cell.length_b   1.000
_cell.length_c   1.000
_cell.angle_alpha   90.00
_cell.angle_beta   90.00
_cell.angle_gamma   90.00
#
_symmetry.space_group_name_H-M   'P 1'
#
loop_
_entity.id
_entity.type
_entity.pdbx_description
1 polymer ?
#
loop_
_entity_poly.entity_id
_entity_poly.type
_entity_poly.pdbx_seq_one_letter_code
_entity_poly.pdbx_strand_id
1 'polypeptide(L)'
;TDVRSGMITKVDFSGPVHKVWVDDKLEIHSDTVVISTGASARYLGLDSEQHYLSNGGGVSACAVCDGFFYKGQETVIVGAGDSACEEASYLANICTKVTMLVRRDEFRASKIMADRVRGIENIEILHNTELDEVLGDGNVVTGVRVVNNKTQVKHEITCTGVFIAIGHTPNTQVFNPWLTMDENGYIVNNPGSSKTNIDGVFVSG
;
A
#
# COMPACT_ATOMS: atom_id res chain seq x y z
N THR A 1 -27.16 -14.08 -9.33
CA THR A 1 -26.02 -13.16 -9.52
C THR A 1 -25.06 -13.77 -10.51
N ASP A 2 -24.69 -13.02 -11.54
CA ASP A 2 -23.67 -13.42 -12.52
C ASP A 2 -22.32 -12.83 -12.07
N VAL A 3 -21.32 -13.70 -11.86
CA VAL A 3 -19.96 -13.30 -11.47
C VAL A 3 -19.03 -13.59 -12.64
N ARG A 4 -18.31 -12.55 -13.08
CA ARG A 4 -17.38 -12.64 -14.21
C ARG A 4 -16.01 -12.13 -13.78
N SER A 5 -14.98 -12.85 -14.17
CA SER A 5 -13.59 -12.39 -14.05
C SER A 5 -13.20 -11.57 -15.27
N GLY A 6 -12.44 -10.49 -15.06
CA GLY A 6 -11.93 -9.64 -16.13
C GLY A 6 -11.54 -8.28 -15.61
N MET A 7 -10.83 -7.52 -16.42
CA MET A 7 -10.39 -6.16 -16.11
C MET A 7 -11.30 -5.14 -16.79
N ILE A 8 -11.76 -4.15 -16.03
CA ILE A 8 -12.47 -3.01 -16.63
C ILE A 8 -11.45 -2.13 -17.33
N THR A 9 -11.56 -2.02 -18.64
CA THR A 9 -10.61 -1.29 -19.51
C THR A 9 -11.14 0.07 -19.95
N LYS A 10 -12.47 0.21 -19.98
CA LYS A 10 -13.14 1.45 -20.42
C LYS A 10 -14.52 1.56 -19.80
N VAL A 11 -14.98 2.79 -19.60
CA VAL A 11 -16.36 3.11 -19.25
C VAL A 11 -16.88 4.26 -20.09
N ASP A 12 -18.21 4.33 -20.23
CA ASP A 12 -18.92 5.48 -20.81
C ASP A 12 -20.18 5.74 -19.96
N PHE A 13 -20.18 6.89 -19.31
CA PHE A 13 -21.25 7.34 -18.43
C PHE A 13 -21.99 8.57 -19.00
N SER A 14 -21.90 8.81 -20.31
CA SER A 14 -22.53 9.98 -20.96
C SER A 14 -24.04 9.88 -21.14
N GLY A 15 -24.58 8.67 -21.11
CA GLY A 15 -25.99 8.39 -21.35
C GLY A 15 -26.73 7.89 -20.11
N PRO A 16 -28.07 7.74 -20.23
CA PRO A 16 -28.89 7.19 -19.14
C PRO A 16 -28.62 5.71 -18.87
N VAL A 17 -28.06 4.99 -19.84
CA VAL A 17 -27.57 3.61 -19.71
C VAL A 17 -26.05 3.65 -19.72
N HIS A 18 -25.45 3.22 -18.63
CA HIS A 18 -24.01 3.19 -18.47
C HIS A 18 -23.40 2.00 -19.21
N LYS A 19 -22.21 2.20 -19.78
CA LYS A 19 -21.47 1.15 -20.51
C LYS A 19 -20.14 0.89 -19.85
N VAL A 20 -19.81 -0.38 -19.71
CA VAL A 20 -18.56 -0.86 -19.13
C VAL A 20 -17.96 -1.93 -20.05
N TRP A 21 -16.67 -1.82 -20.37
CA TRP A 21 -15.95 -2.79 -21.18
C TRP A 21 -15.02 -3.64 -20.30
N VAL A 22 -15.15 -4.95 -20.47
CA VAL A 22 -14.31 -5.94 -19.79
C VAL A 22 -13.32 -6.52 -20.83
N ASP A 23 -12.03 -6.42 -20.55
CA ASP A 23 -10.91 -6.93 -21.38
C ASP A 23 -10.98 -6.46 -22.86
N ASP A 24 -11.52 -5.27 -23.12
CA ASP A 24 -11.78 -4.70 -24.45
C ASP A 24 -12.68 -5.55 -25.36
N LYS A 25 -13.34 -6.57 -24.83
CA LYS A 25 -14.10 -7.57 -25.61
C LYS A 25 -15.58 -7.58 -25.27
N LEU A 26 -15.93 -7.45 -24.01
CA LEU A 26 -17.32 -7.56 -23.56
C LEU A 26 -17.83 -6.17 -23.16
N GLU A 27 -18.83 -5.69 -23.85
CA GLU A 27 -19.58 -4.47 -23.49
C GLU A 27 -20.79 -4.85 -22.65
N ILE A 28 -20.90 -4.27 -21.46
CA ILE A 28 -22.00 -4.46 -20.53
C ILE A 28 -22.77 -3.14 -20.41
N HIS A 29 -24.08 -3.21 -20.52
CA HIS A 29 -25.00 -2.09 -20.33
C HIS A 29 -25.72 -2.23 -18.99
N SER A 30 -25.83 -1.14 -18.23
CA SER A 30 -26.47 -1.12 -16.92
C SER A 30 -27.09 0.25 -16.63
N ASP A 31 -28.23 0.24 -15.94
CA ASP A 31 -28.85 1.44 -15.42
C ASP A 31 -28.10 2.01 -14.20
N THR A 32 -27.37 1.14 -13.50
CA THR A 32 -26.57 1.51 -12.32
C THR A 32 -25.23 0.79 -12.29
N VAL A 33 -24.21 1.49 -11.78
CA VAL A 33 -22.85 0.94 -11.57
C VAL A 33 -22.42 1.23 -10.14
N VAL A 34 -21.90 0.21 -9.46
CA VAL A 34 -21.23 0.35 -8.17
C VAL A 34 -19.73 0.06 -8.35
N ILE A 35 -18.90 1.05 -8.05
CA ILE A 35 -17.46 0.95 -8.19
C ILE A 35 -16.86 0.58 -6.83
N SER A 36 -16.20 -0.57 -6.76
CA SER A 36 -15.54 -1.11 -5.56
C SER A 36 -14.18 -1.72 -5.94
N THR A 37 -13.39 -0.94 -6.69
CA THR A 37 -12.14 -1.42 -7.30
C THR A 37 -10.94 -1.45 -6.36
N GLY A 38 -11.11 -0.92 -5.14
CA GLY A 38 -10.07 -0.90 -4.12
C GLY A 38 -8.85 -0.07 -4.48
N ALA A 39 -7.73 -0.37 -3.86
CA ALA A 39 -6.46 0.30 -4.08
C ALA A 39 -5.30 -0.72 -4.05
N SER A 40 -4.27 -0.44 -4.83
CA SER A 40 -3.06 -1.25 -4.90
C SER A 40 -1.96 -0.65 -4.04
N ALA A 41 -1.23 -1.49 -3.31
CA ALA A 41 -0.08 -1.04 -2.54
C ALA A 41 0.98 -0.42 -3.44
N ARG A 42 1.64 0.63 -2.93
CA ARG A 42 2.80 1.23 -3.58
C ARG A 42 4.06 0.48 -3.16
N TYR A 43 4.95 0.32 -4.11
CA TYR A 43 6.27 -0.28 -3.92
C TYR A 43 7.37 0.72 -4.29
N LEU A 44 8.60 0.44 -3.88
CA LEU A 44 9.76 1.28 -4.19
C LEU A 44 10.24 1.08 -5.63
N GLY A 45 9.93 -0.09 -6.21
CA GLY A 45 10.33 -0.45 -7.56
C GLY A 45 11.77 -0.98 -7.65
N LEU A 46 12.32 -1.49 -6.55
CA LEU A 46 13.62 -2.16 -6.54
C LEU A 46 13.47 -3.58 -7.08
N ASP A 47 14.41 -4.02 -7.92
CA ASP A 47 14.39 -5.38 -8.47
C ASP A 47 14.40 -6.44 -7.36
N SER A 48 15.20 -6.21 -6.30
CA SER A 48 15.26 -7.09 -5.12
C SER A 48 13.94 -7.11 -4.33
N GLU A 49 13.25 -5.98 -4.19
CA GLU A 49 11.92 -5.90 -3.59
C GLU A 49 10.93 -6.77 -4.37
N GLN A 50 10.89 -6.60 -5.70
CA GLN A 50 9.97 -7.33 -6.58
C GLN A 50 10.26 -8.83 -6.60
N HIS A 51 11.54 -9.22 -6.54
CA HIS A 51 11.95 -10.63 -6.48
C HIS A 51 11.34 -11.32 -5.26
N TYR A 52 11.58 -10.78 -4.04
CA TYR A 52 11.11 -11.41 -2.80
C TYR A 52 9.61 -11.20 -2.54
N LEU A 53 8.99 -10.20 -3.17
CA LEU A 53 7.54 -10.03 -3.18
C LEU A 53 6.86 -11.12 -4.01
N SER A 54 7.35 -11.34 -5.23
CA SER A 54 6.69 -12.23 -6.21
C SER A 54 6.80 -13.71 -5.85
N ASN A 55 7.87 -14.12 -5.17
CA ASN A 55 8.07 -15.52 -4.74
C ASN A 55 7.60 -15.80 -3.30
N GLY A 56 7.02 -14.80 -2.61
CA GLY A 56 6.61 -14.95 -1.20
C GLY A 56 7.80 -15.06 -0.24
N GLY A 57 8.95 -14.54 -0.64
CA GLY A 57 10.23 -14.71 0.05
C GLY A 57 10.48 -13.77 1.24
N GLY A 58 9.48 -12.97 1.65
CA GLY A 58 9.64 -12.15 2.85
C GLY A 58 9.44 -10.65 2.67
N VAL A 59 8.96 -10.20 1.49
CA VAL A 59 8.49 -8.83 1.27
C VAL A 59 6.97 -8.82 1.23
N SER A 60 6.34 -7.89 1.94
CA SER A 60 4.89 -7.70 1.97
C SER A 60 4.52 -6.22 2.05
N ALA A 61 3.29 -5.88 1.67
CA ALA A 61 2.70 -4.56 1.87
C ALA A 61 1.53 -4.57 2.88
N CYS A 62 1.37 -5.65 3.64
CA CYS A 62 0.29 -5.80 4.62
C CYS A 62 0.80 -6.51 5.87
N ALA A 63 1.15 -5.75 6.90
CA ALA A 63 1.62 -6.32 8.16
C ALA A 63 0.54 -7.15 8.88
N VAL A 64 -0.71 -6.74 8.80
CA VAL A 64 -1.83 -7.48 9.43
C VAL A 64 -2.07 -8.81 8.73
N CYS A 65 -1.86 -8.88 7.39
CA CYS A 65 -2.01 -10.11 6.62
C CYS A 65 -0.89 -11.11 6.90
N ASP A 66 0.35 -10.65 6.85
CA ASP A 66 1.53 -11.52 6.78
C ASP A 66 2.41 -11.48 8.03
N GLY A 67 2.21 -10.49 8.91
CA GLY A 67 3.06 -10.27 10.08
C GLY A 67 3.16 -11.48 11.02
N PHE A 68 2.11 -12.29 11.08
CA PHE A 68 2.10 -13.50 11.92
C PHE A 68 3.20 -14.51 11.54
N PHE A 69 3.60 -14.57 10.29
CA PHE A 69 4.69 -15.46 9.83
C PHE A 69 6.06 -15.06 10.40
N TYR A 70 6.20 -13.83 10.90
CA TYR A 70 7.43 -13.27 11.47
C TYR A 70 7.41 -13.19 13.00
N LYS A 71 6.50 -13.93 13.64
CA LYS A 71 6.41 -13.98 15.10
C LYS A 71 7.74 -14.42 15.71
N GLY A 72 8.26 -13.61 16.66
CA GLY A 72 9.52 -13.86 17.35
C GLY A 72 10.77 -13.60 16.48
N GLN A 73 10.63 -12.90 15.36
CA GLN A 73 11.72 -12.58 14.44
C GLN A 73 11.93 -11.06 14.35
N GLU A 74 12.99 -10.64 13.66
CA GLU A 74 13.28 -9.23 13.39
C GLU A 74 12.71 -8.82 12.02
N THR A 75 12.08 -7.66 11.96
CA THR A 75 11.45 -7.14 10.74
C THR A 75 11.83 -5.69 10.47
N VAL A 76 11.77 -5.31 9.21
CA VAL A 76 11.93 -3.93 8.75
C VAL A 76 10.62 -3.44 8.16
N ILE A 77 10.23 -2.20 8.47
CA ILE A 77 9.09 -1.53 7.84
C ILE A 77 9.55 -0.22 7.19
N VAL A 78 9.15 -0.01 5.95
CA VAL A 78 9.47 1.20 5.17
C VAL A 78 8.24 2.10 5.14
N GLY A 79 8.35 3.27 5.75
CA GLY A 79 7.26 4.24 5.76
C GLY A 79 7.26 5.13 7.00
N ALA A 80 6.49 6.22 6.94
CA ALA A 80 6.41 7.20 8.01
C ALA A 80 5.04 7.90 8.10
N GLY A 81 4.01 7.38 7.45
CA GLY A 81 2.61 7.81 7.57
C GLY A 81 1.88 7.08 8.69
N ASP A 82 0.61 7.44 8.93
CA ASP A 82 -0.23 6.81 9.96
C ASP A 82 -0.30 5.29 9.78
N SER A 83 -0.52 4.79 8.57
CA SER A 83 -0.55 3.35 8.27
C SER A 83 0.76 2.65 8.63
N ALA A 84 1.92 3.26 8.31
CA ALA A 84 3.21 2.68 8.68
C ALA A 84 3.41 2.61 10.20
N CYS A 85 2.96 3.63 10.94
CA CYS A 85 3.00 3.64 12.41
C CYS A 85 2.06 2.58 13.00
N GLU A 86 0.87 2.41 12.43
CA GLU A 86 -0.09 1.38 12.87
C GLU A 86 0.47 -0.02 12.63
N GLU A 87 0.97 -0.29 11.42
CA GLU A 87 1.58 -1.57 11.06
C GLU A 87 2.83 -1.87 11.90
N ALA A 88 3.71 -0.88 12.14
CA ALA A 88 4.86 -1.04 13.03
C ALA A 88 4.43 -1.39 14.46
N SER A 89 3.39 -0.73 14.98
CA SER A 89 2.84 -1.03 16.30
C SER A 89 2.25 -2.45 16.37
N TYR A 90 1.60 -2.90 15.31
CA TYR A 90 1.12 -4.28 15.20
C TYR A 90 2.28 -5.30 15.20
N LEU A 91 3.28 -5.09 14.34
CA LEU A 91 4.47 -5.95 14.26
C LEU A 91 5.22 -6.01 15.59
N ALA A 92 5.33 -4.90 16.30
CA ALA A 92 6.01 -4.84 17.59
C ALA A 92 5.39 -5.75 18.67
N ASN A 93 4.08 -6.06 18.56
CA ASN A 93 3.42 -6.99 19.46
C ASN A 93 3.79 -8.46 19.22
N ILE A 94 4.32 -8.79 18.04
CA ILE A 94 4.57 -10.17 17.62
C ILE A 94 6.02 -10.46 17.27
N CYS A 95 6.76 -9.44 16.83
CA CYS A 95 8.18 -9.53 16.46
C CYS A 95 9.09 -9.19 17.65
N THR A 96 10.32 -9.67 17.65
CA THR A 96 11.32 -9.33 18.66
C THR A 96 11.85 -7.90 18.50
N LYS A 97 11.96 -7.46 17.24
CA LYS A 97 12.40 -6.12 16.88
C LYS A 97 11.74 -5.67 15.58
N VAL A 98 11.37 -4.39 15.51
CA VAL A 98 10.89 -3.72 14.31
C VAL A 98 11.78 -2.52 14.02
N THR A 99 12.41 -2.47 12.85
CA THR A 99 13.19 -1.31 12.42
C THR A 99 12.38 -0.51 11.40
N MET A 100 12.01 0.73 11.76
CA MET A 100 11.30 1.65 10.86
C MET A 100 12.28 2.49 10.05
N LEU A 101 12.16 2.44 8.72
CA LEU A 101 12.92 3.30 7.81
C LEU A 101 12.09 4.54 7.47
N VAL A 102 12.51 5.69 7.95
CA VAL A 102 11.86 6.98 7.78
C VAL A 102 12.73 7.84 6.85
N ARG A 103 12.26 8.09 5.63
CA ARG A 103 13.02 8.82 4.59
C ARG A 103 13.37 10.26 4.94
N ARG A 104 12.62 10.89 5.86
CA ARG A 104 12.77 12.29 6.25
C ARG A 104 13.23 12.42 7.70
N ASP A 105 13.49 13.66 8.12
CA ASP A 105 13.78 13.99 9.54
C ASP A 105 12.57 13.75 10.44
N GLU A 106 11.36 13.81 9.85
CA GLU A 106 10.10 13.77 10.59
C GLU A 106 9.12 12.76 9.98
N PHE A 107 8.21 12.29 10.80
CA PHE A 107 7.06 11.50 10.38
C PHE A 107 6.08 12.36 9.57
N ARG A 108 5.41 11.74 8.61
CA ARG A 108 4.20 12.29 7.96
C ARG A 108 2.94 11.95 8.76
N ALA A 109 3.04 10.99 9.65
CA ALA A 109 1.96 10.56 10.52
C ALA A 109 1.49 11.69 11.43
N SER A 110 0.26 11.58 11.92
CA SER A 110 -0.25 12.42 13.00
C SER A 110 0.67 12.32 14.22
N LYS A 111 0.72 13.41 15.00
CA LYS A 111 1.57 13.45 16.20
C LYS A 111 1.28 12.28 17.15
N ILE A 112 0.01 11.91 17.31
CA ILE A 112 -0.42 10.80 18.18
C ILE A 112 0.19 9.48 17.71
N MET A 113 0.18 9.20 16.40
CA MET A 113 0.72 7.95 15.85
C MET A 113 2.26 7.93 15.91
N ALA A 114 2.91 9.05 15.60
CA ALA A 114 4.35 9.18 15.72
C ALA A 114 4.84 9.01 17.19
N ASP A 115 4.15 9.62 18.16
CA ASP A 115 4.48 9.49 19.57
C ASP A 115 4.24 8.06 20.08
N ARG A 116 3.21 7.37 19.58
CA ARG A 116 2.95 5.96 19.89
C ARG A 116 4.15 5.08 19.52
N VAL A 117 4.63 5.14 18.27
CA VAL A 117 5.74 4.28 17.84
C VAL A 117 7.06 4.62 18.53
N ARG A 118 7.28 5.90 18.87
CA ARG A 118 8.45 6.32 19.67
C ARG A 118 8.45 5.75 21.09
N GLY A 119 7.27 5.48 21.63
CA GLY A 119 7.09 4.91 22.98
C GLY A 119 7.17 3.39 23.04
N ILE A 120 7.31 2.69 21.93
CA ILE A 120 7.38 1.22 21.90
C ILE A 120 8.85 0.78 21.92
N GLU A 121 9.26 0.06 22.96
CA GLU A 121 10.66 -0.25 23.26
C GLU A 121 11.38 -1.06 22.16
N ASN A 122 10.69 -1.99 21.52
CA ASN A 122 11.26 -2.83 20.46
C ASN A 122 11.10 -2.27 19.04
N ILE A 123 10.73 -0.99 18.90
CA ILE A 123 10.77 -0.26 17.63
C ILE A 123 12.00 0.64 17.59
N GLU A 124 12.90 0.36 16.65
CA GLU A 124 14.00 1.25 16.29
C GLU A 124 13.61 2.13 15.10
N ILE A 125 13.82 3.46 15.21
CA ILE A 125 13.45 4.41 14.16
C ILE A 125 14.72 4.99 13.54
N LEU A 126 14.93 4.76 12.24
CA LEU A 126 16.03 5.28 11.48
C LEU A 126 15.56 6.41 10.56
N HIS A 127 15.79 7.66 10.99
CA HIS A 127 15.49 8.85 10.21
C HIS A 127 16.48 9.04 9.06
N ASN A 128 16.04 9.74 7.99
CA ASN A 128 16.83 10.02 6.78
C ASN A 128 17.37 8.74 6.13
N THR A 129 16.64 7.63 6.26
CA THR A 129 17.10 6.32 5.85
C THR A 129 16.13 5.73 4.83
N GLU A 130 16.67 5.25 3.73
CA GLU A 130 15.95 4.63 2.63
C GLU A 130 16.42 3.19 2.45
N LEU A 131 15.51 2.33 1.95
CA LEU A 131 15.85 0.98 1.51
C LEU A 131 16.62 1.09 0.19
N ASP A 132 17.86 0.54 0.16
CA ASP A 132 18.71 0.49 -1.02
C ASP A 132 18.55 -0.86 -1.74
N GLU A 133 18.50 -1.96 -0.98
CA GLU A 133 18.37 -3.32 -1.51
C GLU A 133 17.78 -4.27 -0.46
N VAL A 134 16.95 -5.20 -0.89
CA VAL A 134 16.52 -6.34 -0.07
C VAL A 134 17.52 -7.47 -0.29
N LEU A 135 18.12 -7.96 0.79
CA LEU A 135 19.14 -9.01 0.78
C LEU A 135 18.54 -10.37 1.14
N GLY A 136 19.05 -11.43 0.56
CA GLY A 136 18.61 -12.77 0.88
C GLY A 136 19.43 -13.85 0.16
N ASP A 137 19.00 -15.09 0.33
CA ASP A 137 19.67 -16.27 -0.25
C ASP A 137 19.13 -16.65 -1.65
N GLY A 138 18.28 -15.81 -2.22
CA GLY A 138 17.58 -16.04 -3.48
C GLY A 138 16.16 -16.60 -3.31
N ASN A 139 15.84 -17.17 -2.16
CA ASN A 139 14.51 -17.70 -1.83
C ASN A 139 13.82 -16.85 -0.76
N VAL A 140 14.55 -16.53 0.32
CA VAL A 140 14.01 -15.77 1.45
C VAL A 140 14.89 -14.59 1.82
N VAL A 141 14.28 -13.57 2.40
CA VAL A 141 14.94 -12.39 2.94
C VAL A 141 15.79 -12.79 4.15
N THR A 142 17.03 -12.29 4.19
CA THR A 142 17.95 -12.42 5.33
C THR A 142 18.39 -11.08 5.90
N GLY A 143 18.07 -9.99 5.22
CA GLY A 143 18.39 -8.64 5.64
C GLY A 143 18.02 -7.60 4.59
N VAL A 144 18.39 -6.37 4.88
CA VAL A 144 18.29 -5.23 3.96
C VAL A 144 19.56 -4.42 3.98
N ARG A 145 19.92 -3.83 2.85
CA ARG A 145 20.88 -2.73 2.78
C ARG A 145 20.11 -1.42 2.79
N VAL A 146 20.52 -0.54 3.66
CA VAL A 146 19.90 0.78 3.79
C VAL A 146 20.95 1.87 3.52
N VAL A 147 20.47 3.04 3.11
CA VAL A 147 21.32 4.22 2.87
C VAL A 147 20.77 5.42 3.64
N ASN A 148 21.63 6.10 4.36
CA ASN A 148 21.27 7.40 4.91
C ASN A 148 21.35 8.44 3.78
N ASN A 149 20.23 9.05 3.44
CA ASN A 149 20.14 9.93 2.26
C ASN A 149 20.81 11.30 2.43
N LYS A 150 21.24 11.65 3.65
CA LYS A 150 22.05 12.86 3.90
C LYS A 150 23.55 12.59 3.86
N THR A 151 23.98 11.51 4.47
CA THR A 151 25.41 11.18 4.58
C THR A 151 25.92 10.22 3.51
N GLN A 152 25.00 9.57 2.79
CA GLN A 152 25.27 8.51 1.78
C GLN A 152 25.94 7.27 2.38
N VAL A 153 25.98 7.16 3.70
CA VAL A 153 26.52 5.98 4.37
C VAL A 153 25.53 4.83 4.23
N LYS A 154 26.01 3.68 3.79
CA LYS A 154 25.26 2.44 3.67
C LYS A 154 25.63 1.48 4.79
N HIS A 155 24.66 0.73 5.29
CA HIS A 155 24.88 -0.40 6.20
C HIS A 155 23.80 -1.46 5.99
N GLU A 156 24.03 -2.62 6.55
CA GLU A 156 23.12 -3.76 6.45
C GLU A 156 22.42 -4.00 7.78
N ILE A 157 21.16 -4.39 7.72
CA ILE A 157 20.32 -4.73 8.87
C ILE A 157 19.81 -6.13 8.66
N THR A 158 20.06 -7.01 9.60
CA THR A 158 19.53 -8.39 9.59
C THR A 158 18.02 -8.34 9.86
N CYS A 159 17.24 -9.00 9.03
CA CYS A 159 15.81 -9.20 9.23
C CYS A 159 15.32 -10.37 8.36
N THR A 160 14.15 -10.90 8.67
CA THR A 160 13.52 -11.98 7.91
C THR A 160 12.29 -11.53 7.15
N GLY A 161 11.77 -10.35 7.47
CA GLY A 161 10.60 -9.76 6.81
C GLY A 161 10.76 -8.27 6.56
N VAL A 162 10.31 -7.82 5.40
CA VAL A 162 10.31 -6.41 4.98
C VAL A 162 8.89 -6.01 4.61
N PHE A 163 8.37 -4.98 5.29
CA PHE A 163 7.02 -4.47 5.06
C PHE A 163 7.08 -3.09 4.39
N ILE A 164 6.43 -2.96 3.24
CA ILE A 164 6.42 -1.73 2.45
C ILE A 164 5.13 -0.96 2.74
N ALA A 165 5.21 0.02 3.63
CA ALA A 165 4.06 0.81 4.12
C ALA A 165 4.12 2.27 3.64
N ILE A 166 4.29 2.47 2.32
CA ILE A 166 4.43 3.79 1.69
C ILE A 166 3.13 4.32 1.07
N GLY A 167 2.01 3.67 1.38
CA GLY A 167 0.67 4.04 0.95
C GLY A 167 0.15 3.22 -0.22
N HIS A 168 -1.02 3.64 -0.72
CA HIS A 168 -1.77 2.96 -1.77
C HIS A 168 -2.07 3.90 -2.92
N THR A 169 -2.36 3.33 -4.08
CA THR A 169 -2.88 4.04 -5.25
C THR A 169 -4.26 3.46 -5.56
N PRO A 170 -5.33 4.27 -5.58
CA PRO A 170 -6.66 3.78 -5.89
C PRO A 170 -6.75 3.29 -7.34
N ASN A 171 -7.50 2.21 -7.56
CA ASN A 171 -7.68 1.61 -8.88
C ASN A 171 -8.84 2.29 -9.61
N THR A 172 -8.69 3.58 -9.89
CA THR A 172 -9.75 4.50 -10.35
C THR A 172 -9.46 5.17 -11.69
N GLN A 173 -8.29 4.91 -12.29
CA GLN A 173 -7.82 5.63 -13.49
C GLN A 173 -8.80 5.54 -14.67
N VAL A 174 -9.47 4.40 -14.83
CA VAL A 174 -10.44 4.17 -15.90
C VAL A 174 -11.68 5.07 -15.78
N PHE A 175 -11.99 5.54 -14.58
CA PHE A 175 -13.12 6.40 -14.27
C PHE A 175 -12.78 7.89 -14.31
N ASN A 176 -11.50 8.26 -14.32
CA ASN A 176 -11.04 9.65 -14.22
C ASN A 176 -11.66 10.61 -15.24
N PRO A 177 -11.92 10.24 -16.51
CA PRO A 177 -12.57 11.15 -17.47
C PRO A 177 -14.02 11.50 -17.11
N TRP A 178 -14.65 10.74 -16.21
CA TRP A 178 -16.08 10.81 -15.91
C TRP A 178 -16.38 11.31 -14.50
N LEU A 179 -15.60 10.84 -13.53
CA LEU A 179 -15.88 11.06 -12.12
C LEU A 179 -14.91 12.07 -11.51
N THR A 180 -15.42 12.86 -10.56
CA THR A 180 -14.60 13.77 -9.78
C THR A 180 -13.67 12.99 -8.87
N MET A 181 -12.37 13.29 -8.93
CA MET A 181 -11.33 12.69 -8.08
C MET A 181 -10.79 13.70 -7.08
N ASP A 182 -10.35 13.23 -5.93
CA ASP A 182 -9.56 14.02 -4.99
C ASP A 182 -8.08 14.10 -5.44
N GLU A 183 -7.27 14.82 -4.67
CA GLU A 183 -5.83 15.00 -4.93
C GLU A 183 -5.01 13.70 -4.88
N ASN A 184 -5.55 12.65 -4.26
CA ASN A 184 -4.93 11.33 -4.16
C ASN A 184 -5.45 10.33 -5.20
N GLY A 185 -6.43 10.74 -6.03
CA GLY A 185 -7.04 9.93 -7.06
C GLY A 185 -8.21 9.06 -6.59
N TYR A 186 -8.74 9.27 -5.37
CA TYR A 186 -9.97 8.62 -4.93
C TYR A 186 -11.18 9.31 -5.50
N ILE A 187 -12.22 8.53 -5.83
CA ILE A 187 -13.49 9.05 -6.32
C ILE A 187 -14.20 9.83 -5.21
N VAL A 188 -14.55 11.07 -5.49
CA VAL A 188 -15.30 11.93 -4.55
C VAL A 188 -16.77 11.52 -4.55
N ASN A 189 -17.32 11.25 -3.38
CA ASN A 189 -18.71 10.97 -3.16
C ASN A 189 -19.40 12.13 -2.44
N ASN A 190 -20.73 12.20 -2.54
CA ASN A 190 -21.53 13.15 -1.77
C ASN A 190 -21.42 12.80 -0.27
N PRO A 191 -21.22 13.78 0.63
CA PRO A 191 -21.10 13.53 2.06
C PRO A 191 -22.25 12.68 2.62
N GLY A 192 -21.90 11.60 3.33
CA GLY A 192 -22.87 10.67 3.93
C GLY A 192 -23.59 9.76 2.92
N SER A 193 -23.10 9.65 1.70
CA SER A 193 -23.71 8.86 0.63
C SER A 193 -22.64 8.14 -0.19
N SER A 194 -23.03 7.08 -0.91
CA SER A 194 -22.21 6.43 -1.94
C SER A 194 -22.36 7.07 -3.33
N LYS A 195 -23.18 8.13 -3.49
CA LYS A 195 -23.44 8.78 -4.77
C LYS A 195 -22.23 9.57 -5.25
N THR A 196 -21.91 9.44 -6.53
CA THR A 196 -20.90 10.24 -7.23
C THR A 196 -21.52 11.49 -7.88
N ASN A 197 -20.75 12.19 -8.69
CA ASN A 197 -21.23 13.31 -9.51
C ASN A 197 -22.08 12.88 -10.73
N ILE A 198 -22.25 11.56 -10.97
CA ILE A 198 -23.07 11.01 -12.06
C ILE A 198 -24.20 10.19 -11.47
N ASP A 199 -25.45 10.48 -11.89
CA ASP A 199 -26.61 9.71 -11.47
C ASP A 199 -26.48 8.25 -11.93
N GLY A 200 -26.87 7.31 -11.06
CA GLY A 200 -26.74 5.88 -11.32
C GLY A 200 -25.34 5.29 -11.09
N VAL A 201 -24.33 6.14 -10.84
CA VAL A 201 -22.96 5.68 -10.52
C VAL A 201 -22.65 5.89 -9.05
N PHE A 202 -22.31 4.81 -8.37
CA PHE A 202 -22.05 4.76 -6.94
C PHE A 202 -20.62 4.26 -6.67
N VAL A 203 -20.06 4.65 -5.53
CA VAL A 203 -18.73 4.22 -5.10
C VAL A 203 -18.78 3.64 -3.69
N SER A 204 -17.97 2.60 -3.43
CA SER A 204 -17.81 1.95 -2.13
C SER A 204 -16.34 1.53 -1.92
N GLY A 205 -15.82 1.76 -0.72
CA GLY A 205 -14.43 1.42 -0.33
C GLY A 205 -13.60 2.60 0.05
#